data_d9e1f75c9f089de2c4535498af9f8919
#
_entry.id   d9e1f75c9f089de2c4535498af9f8919
#
_cell.length_a   1.000
_cell.length_b   1.000
_cell.length_c   1.000
_cell.angle_alpha   90.00
_cell.angle_beta   90.00
_cell.angle_gamma   90.00
#
_symmetry.space_group_name_H-M   'P 1'
#
loop_
_entity.id
_entity.type
_entity.pdbx_description
1 polymer ?
#
loop_
_entity_poly.entity_id
_entity_poly.type
_entity_poly.pdbx_seq_one_letter_code
_entity_poly.pdbx_strand_id
1 'polypeptide(L)'
;MPPVQALSVENPAAENGLLVNRKHMPFELDGGVAARARIGLIVLATDHTLEHEFRQIFRMPGVALYATRIRNAAEINPTTLAAMEAGLAAAADVILPGIPLDVVAYGCTSASVVIGEENVFKRIHETRPEAKCTTPITGGVLGLKALGAKRIALLTPYIDSVNQRFKSYIEAKGLEVPVIGSFNHENDNEVARISTRSIYDAALELGRHPSVDGVFVSCTSLRVAEIAESLERELGKPVTSSNHAMAWHTLRLAGITEPIDGWGRLFRI
;
A
#
# COMPACT_ATOMS: atom_id res chain seq x y z
N MET A 1 -30.86 -39.43 2.41
CA MET A 1 -29.95 -39.29 1.26
C MET A 1 -30.52 -40.11 0.13
N PRO A 2 -30.91 -39.55 -1.01
CA PRO A 2 -31.28 -40.33 -2.18
C PRO A 2 -30.03 -40.97 -2.81
N PRO A 3 -30.16 -42.15 -3.44
CA PRO A 3 -29.02 -42.86 -4.00
C PRO A 3 -28.46 -42.11 -5.21
N VAL A 4 -27.14 -42.01 -5.27
CA VAL A 4 -26.38 -41.48 -6.41
C VAL A 4 -26.66 -42.40 -7.59
N GLN A 5 -27.39 -41.93 -8.61
CA GLN A 5 -27.53 -42.64 -9.88
C GLN A 5 -26.16 -42.73 -10.56
N ALA A 6 -25.68 -43.93 -10.77
CA ALA A 6 -24.52 -44.23 -11.57
C ALA A 6 -24.80 -43.79 -13.03
N LEU A 7 -24.23 -42.69 -13.46
CA LEU A 7 -24.26 -42.27 -14.84
C LEU A 7 -23.45 -43.29 -15.67
N SER A 8 -24.10 -43.92 -16.63
CA SER A 8 -23.49 -44.80 -17.63
C SER A 8 -22.39 -44.01 -18.38
N VAL A 9 -21.17 -44.51 -18.31
CA VAL A 9 -20.06 -43.99 -19.09
C VAL A 9 -20.24 -44.47 -20.52
N GLU A 10 -20.86 -43.66 -21.38
CA GLU A 10 -20.74 -43.84 -22.81
C GLU A 10 -19.29 -43.47 -23.20
N ASN A 11 -18.60 -44.47 -23.74
CA ASN A 11 -17.22 -44.28 -24.25
C ASN A 11 -17.32 -43.78 -25.70
N PRO A 12 -17.26 -42.44 -25.97
CA PRO A 12 -17.24 -41.97 -27.33
C PRO A 12 -15.90 -42.31 -27.95
N ALA A 13 -15.92 -42.89 -29.16
CA ALA A 13 -14.74 -43.17 -29.95
C ALA A 13 -13.79 -41.97 -29.95
N ALA A 14 -12.49 -42.21 -29.75
CA ALA A 14 -11.45 -41.22 -29.54
C ALA A 14 -11.34 -40.22 -30.71
N GLU A 15 -12.10 -39.14 -30.65
CA GLU A 15 -11.81 -37.95 -31.41
C GLU A 15 -10.60 -37.27 -30.75
N ASN A 16 -9.51 -37.17 -31.48
CA ASN A 16 -8.26 -36.50 -31.09
C ASN A 16 -7.37 -37.21 -30.02
N GLY A 17 -7.40 -38.54 -29.91
CA GLY A 17 -6.49 -39.28 -29.05
C GLY A 17 -6.74 -39.17 -27.54
N LEU A 18 -7.88 -38.58 -27.12
CA LEU A 18 -8.29 -38.50 -25.71
C LEU A 18 -8.96 -39.79 -25.26
N LEU A 19 -8.44 -40.41 -24.18
CA LEU A 19 -9.02 -41.63 -23.59
C LEU A 19 -10.34 -41.35 -22.84
N VAL A 20 -10.46 -40.13 -22.25
CA VAL A 20 -11.65 -39.69 -21.50
C VAL A 20 -11.86 -38.19 -21.75
N ASN A 21 -13.07 -37.79 -22.12
CA ASN A 21 -13.48 -36.40 -22.25
C ASN A 21 -14.79 -36.17 -21.47
N ARG A 22 -14.67 -35.59 -20.26
CA ARG A 22 -15.83 -35.24 -19.40
C ARG A 22 -16.04 -33.74 -19.42
N LYS A 23 -16.97 -33.24 -20.24
CA LYS A 23 -17.20 -31.79 -20.49
C LYS A 23 -17.86 -31.07 -19.33
N HIS A 24 -18.57 -31.74 -18.44
CA HIS A 24 -19.34 -31.15 -17.35
C HIS A 24 -19.01 -31.85 -16.03
N MET A 25 -17.89 -31.48 -15.44
CA MET A 25 -17.55 -31.91 -14.07
C MET A 25 -18.43 -31.14 -13.06
N PRO A 26 -18.95 -31.79 -12.00
CA PRO A 26 -19.67 -31.08 -10.95
C PRO A 26 -18.74 -30.10 -10.25
N PHE A 27 -19.26 -28.91 -9.92
CA PHE A 27 -18.52 -27.88 -9.18
C PHE A 27 -19.49 -27.09 -8.31
N GLU A 28 -18.94 -26.46 -7.27
CA GLU A 28 -19.59 -25.46 -6.43
C GLU A 28 -18.80 -24.16 -6.51
N LEU A 29 -19.50 -23.04 -6.35
CA LEU A 29 -18.88 -21.72 -6.25
C LEU A 29 -18.84 -21.29 -4.79
N ASP A 30 -17.69 -20.81 -4.34
CA ASP A 30 -17.48 -20.26 -3.00
C ASP A 30 -17.10 -18.75 -3.07
N GLY A 31 -16.68 -18.17 -1.95
CA GLY A 31 -16.24 -16.77 -1.87
C GLY A 31 -14.87 -16.48 -2.53
N GLY A 32 -14.18 -17.51 -3.03
CA GLY A 32 -12.83 -17.40 -3.58
C GLY A 32 -11.79 -16.96 -2.55
N VAL A 33 -10.62 -16.56 -3.03
CA VAL A 33 -9.49 -16.15 -2.18
C VAL A 33 -9.71 -14.82 -1.45
N ALA A 34 -10.70 -14.02 -1.89
CA ALA A 34 -11.02 -12.70 -1.36
C ALA A 34 -12.38 -12.67 -0.63
N ALA A 35 -12.67 -13.70 0.12
CA ALA A 35 -13.96 -13.84 0.80
C ALA A 35 -14.25 -12.73 1.84
N ARG A 36 -13.20 -12.04 2.34
CA ARG A 36 -13.30 -10.96 3.34
C ARG A 36 -13.02 -9.59 2.76
N ALA A 37 -12.01 -9.46 1.89
CA ALA A 37 -11.64 -8.20 1.30
C ALA A 37 -10.91 -8.36 -0.04
N ARG A 38 -11.28 -7.52 -1.03
CA ARG A 38 -10.64 -7.36 -2.34
C ARG A 38 -9.95 -6.01 -2.38
N ILE A 39 -8.62 -6.03 -2.32
CA ILE A 39 -7.79 -4.83 -2.25
C ILE A 39 -7.06 -4.64 -3.57
N GLY A 40 -7.36 -3.55 -4.26
CA GLY A 40 -6.60 -3.08 -5.41
C GLY A 40 -5.41 -2.25 -4.98
N LEU A 41 -4.25 -2.45 -5.60
CA LEU A 41 -3.04 -1.68 -5.35
C LEU A 41 -2.45 -1.18 -6.67
N ILE A 42 -2.38 0.14 -6.83
CA ILE A 42 -1.71 0.79 -7.96
C ILE A 42 -0.28 1.12 -7.53
N VAL A 43 0.69 0.41 -8.10
CA VAL A 43 2.13 0.51 -7.78
C VAL A 43 2.86 1.26 -8.88
N LEU A 44 3.87 2.07 -8.56
CA LEU A 44 4.72 2.68 -9.59
C LEU A 44 5.53 1.61 -10.34
N ALA A 45 5.75 1.81 -11.63
CA ALA A 45 6.54 0.88 -12.44
C ALA A 45 7.97 0.71 -11.93
N THR A 46 8.53 1.76 -11.28
CA THR A 46 9.88 1.76 -10.67
C THR A 46 9.91 1.27 -9.22
N ASP A 47 8.75 1.08 -8.55
CA ASP A 47 8.72 0.70 -7.14
C ASP A 47 9.11 -0.79 -6.95
N HIS A 48 10.09 -1.02 -6.07
CA HIS A 48 10.60 -2.37 -5.74
C HIS A 48 10.05 -2.91 -4.41
N THR A 49 9.42 -2.04 -3.60
CA THR A 49 9.23 -2.26 -2.16
C THR A 49 7.77 -2.41 -1.75
N LEU A 50 6.91 -1.51 -2.23
CA LEU A 50 5.53 -1.39 -1.76
C LEU A 50 4.75 -2.70 -1.85
N GLU A 51 4.75 -3.33 -3.02
CA GLU A 51 4.01 -4.59 -3.22
C GLU A 51 4.57 -5.71 -2.34
N HIS A 52 5.89 -5.75 -2.15
CA HIS A 52 6.53 -6.71 -1.26
C HIS A 52 6.06 -6.52 0.19
N GLU A 53 6.10 -5.30 0.74
CA GLU A 53 5.66 -5.03 2.11
C GLU A 53 4.17 -5.31 2.30
N PHE A 54 3.31 -4.93 1.34
CA PHE A 54 1.88 -5.25 1.40
C PHE A 54 1.62 -6.75 1.44
N ARG A 55 2.33 -7.55 0.62
CA ARG A 55 2.20 -9.02 0.63
C ARG A 55 2.70 -9.66 1.93
N GLN A 56 3.63 -9.03 2.63
CA GLN A 56 4.07 -9.49 3.96
C GLN A 56 3.02 -9.20 5.03
N ILE A 57 2.35 -8.05 4.96
CA ILE A 57 1.35 -7.63 5.93
C ILE A 57 0.01 -8.35 5.70
N PHE A 58 -0.43 -8.51 4.45
CA PHE A 58 -1.75 -9.05 4.09
C PHE A 58 -1.75 -10.58 3.97
N ARG A 59 -1.32 -11.27 5.03
CA ARG A 59 -1.26 -12.75 5.05
C ARG A 59 -2.49 -13.41 5.69
N MET A 60 -3.50 -12.62 6.04
CA MET A 60 -4.71 -13.15 6.66
C MET A 60 -5.62 -13.84 5.63
N PRO A 61 -6.22 -15.00 5.99
CA PRO A 61 -7.14 -15.70 5.10
C PRO A 61 -8.32 -14.82 4.67
N GLY A 62 -8.70 -14.91 3.40
CA GLY A 62 -9.84 -14.19 2.85
C GLY A 62 -9.56 -12.73 2.49
N VAL A 63 -8.36 -12.22 2.71
CA VAL A 63 -7.91 -10.89 2.25
C VAL A 63 -6.97 -11.07 1.06
N ALA A 64 -7.34 -10.53 -0.09
CA ALA A 64 -6.55 -10.69 -1.32
C ALA A 64 -6.12 -9.34 -1.89
N LEU A 65 -4.85 -9.28 -2.32
CA LEU A 65 -4.20 -8.13 -2.92
C LEU A 65 -4.06 -8.34 -4.44
N TYR A 66 -4.59 -7.41 -5.20
CA TYR A 66 -4.54 -7.36 -6.66
C TYR A 66 -3.78 -6.11 -7.10
N ALA A 67 -2.55 -6.30 -7.58
CA ALA A 67 -1.69 -5.19 -7.95
C ALA A 67 -1.72 -4.91 -9.45
N THR A 68 -1.66 -3.64 -9.81
CA THR A 68 -1.37 -3.14 -11.15
C THR A 68 -0.20 -2.16 -11.09
N ARG A 69 0.43 -1.88 -12.23
CA ARG A 69 1.50 -0.90 -12.26
C ARG A 69 1.14 0.27 -13.15
N ILE A 70 1.43 1.48 -12.64
CA ILE A 70 1.30 2.73 -13.39
C ILE A 70 2.68 3.19 -13.86
N ARG A 71 2.78 3.61 -15.12
CA ARG A 71 4.03 4.16 -15.68
C ARG A 71 4.39 5.46 -14.98
N ASN A 72 5.65 5.60 -14.59
CA ASN A 72 6.23 6.80 -14.02
C ASN A 72 7.66 7.02 -14.55
N ALA A 73 8.17 8.22 -14.41
CA ALA A 73 9.59 8.51 -14.63
C ALA A 73 10.42 8.05 -13.43
N ALA A 74 11.68 7.69 -13.64
CA ALA A 74 12.61 7.37 -12.55
C ALA A 74 13.04 8.64 -11.76
N GLU A 75 12.95 9.80 -12.38
CA GLU A 75 13.25 11.08 -11.76
C GLU A 75 12.06 11.60 -10.95
N ILE A 76 12.31 12.03 -9.72
CA ILE A 76 11.31 12.51 -8.76
C ILE A 76 11.32 14.04 -8.75
N ASN A 77 10.43 14.66 -9.52
CA ASN A 77 10.21 16.11 -9.52
C ASN A 77 8.71 16.44 -9.70
N PRO A 78 8.27 17.68 -9.42
CA PRO A 78 6.85 18.04 -9.46
C PRO A 78 6.17 17.75 -10.82
N THR A 79 6.88 17.92 -11.93
CA THR A 79 6.33 17.69 -13.27
C THR A 79 6.10 16.21 -13.53
N THR A 80 7.08 15.35 -13.24
CA THR A 80 6.98 13.90 -13.45
C THR A 80 5.95 13.27 -12.50
N LEU A 81 5.83 13.81 -11.28
CA LEU A 81 4.83 13.38 -10.30
C LEU A 81 3.40 13.72 -10.75
N ALA A 82 3.17 14.94 -11.22
CA ALA A 82 1.85 15.37 -11.71
C ALA A 82 1.41 14.58 -12.95
N ALA A 83 2.32 14.22 -13.84
CA ALA A 83 2.03 13.49 -15.06
C ALA A 83 1.37 12.10 -14.82
N MET A 84 1.55 11.51 -13.65
CA MET A 84 0.95 10.22 -13.30
C MET A 84 -0.58 10.28 -13.15
N GLU A 85 -1.17 11.47 -12.89
CA GLU A 85 -2.62 11.63 -12.73
C GLU A 85 -3.40 11.04 -13.91
N ALA A 86 -2.94 11.28 -15.12
CA ALA A 86 -3.62 10.85 -16.36
C ALA A 86 -3.73 9.30 -16.49
N GLY A 87 -2.83 8.55 -15.84
CA GLY A 87 -2.82 7.09 -15.91
C GLY A 87 -3.64 6.38 -14.82
N LEU A 88 -4.13 7.10 -13.81
CA LEU A 88 -4.75 6.49 -12.61
C LEU A 88 -6.02 5.71 -12.93
N ALA A 89 -6.92 6.28 -13.73
CA ALA A 89 -8.19 5.62 -14.09
C ALA A 89 -7.94 4.30 -14.84
N ALA A 90 -7.05 4.32 -15.83
CA ALA A 90 -6.71 3.13 -16.61
C ALA A 90 -6.00 2.06 -15.75
N ALA A 91 -5.14 2.48 -14.80
CA ALA A 91 -4.50 1.56 -13.88
C ALA A 91 -5.49 0.92 -12.91
N ALA A 92 -6.50 1.65 -12.45
CA ALA A 92 -7.58 1.11 -11.61
C ALA A 92 -8.50 0.15 -12.37
N ASP A 93 -8.81 0.46 -13.62
CA ASP A 93 -9.76 -0.29 -14.48
C ASP A 93 -9.33 -1.75 -14.68
N VAL A 94 -8.04 -2.00 -14.87
CA VAL A 94 -7.51 -3.35 -15.15
C VAL A 94 -7.43 -4.27 -13.92
N ILE A 95 -7.73 -3.77 -12.73
CA ILE A 95 -7.75 -4.60 -11.50
C ILE A 95 -9.08 -5.34 -11.43
N LEU A 96 -9.12 -6.64 -11.71
CA LEU A 96 -10.33 -7.49 -11.66
C LEU A 96 -11.55 -6.86 -12.37
N PRO A 97 -11.52 -6.64 -13.69
CA PRO A 97 -12.63 -6.03 -14.42
C PRO A 97 -13.95 -6.76 -14.16
N GLY A 98 -15.00 -5.99 -13.85
CA GLY A 98 -16.33 -6.53 -13.57
C GLY A 98 -16.55 -7.09 -12.17
N ILE A 99 -15.53 -7.08 -11.32
CA ILE A 99 -15.63 -7.50 -9.91
C ILE A 99 -15.41 -6.28 -9.01
N PRO A 100 -16.29 -5.99 -8.04
CA PRO A 100 -16.13 -4.84 -7.15
C PRO A 100 -14.92 -5.02 -6.23
N LEU A 101 -14.23 -3.89 -5.95
CA LEU A 101 -13.11 -3.80 -5.01
C LEU A 101 -13.57 -3.07 -3.75
N ASP A 102 -13.15 -3.55 -2.57
CA ASP A 102 -13.45 -2.87 -1.30
C ASP A 102 -12.60 -1.61 -1.13
N VAL A 103 -11.33 -1.67 -1.56
CA VAL A 103 -10.38 -0.55 -1.46
C VAL A 103 -9.48 -0.54 -2.68
N VAL A 104 -9.16 0.65 -3.17
CA VAL A 104 -8.05 0.90 -4.10
C VAL A 104 -7.04 1.82 -3.43
N ALA A 105 -5.81 1.33 -3.26
CA ALA A 105 -4.68 2.06 -2.71
C ALA A 105 -3.76 2.54 -3.85
N TYR A 106 -3.47 3.84 -3.91
CA TYR A 106 -2.50 4.40 -4.85
C TYR A 106 -1.16 4.62 -4.17
N GLY A 107 -0.15 3.91 -4.60
CA GLY A 107 1.15 3.79 -3.97
C GLY A 107 2.20 4.80 -4.44
N CYS A 108 1.95 6.10 -4.28
CA CYS A 108 2.98 7.12 -4.43
C CYS A 108 2.76 8.27 -3.44
N THR A 109 3.67 8.43 -2.47
CA THR A 109 3.52 9.47 -1.44
C THR A 109 3.67 10.87 -2.03
N SER A 110 4.75 11.10 -2.79
CA SER A 110 5.04 12.41 -3.37
C SER A 110 4.02 12.84 -4.42
N ALA A 111 3.59 11.92 -5.30
CA ALA A 111 2.57 12.25 -6.27
C ALA A 111 1.20 12.53 -5.63
N SER A 112 0.86 11.83 -4.54
CA SER A 112 -0.39 12.09 -3.82
C SER A 112 -0.44 13.51 -3.22
N VAL A 113 0.71 14.05 -2.81
CA VAL A 113 0.83 15.44 -2.35
C VAL A 113 0.78 16.43 -3.52
N VAL A 114 1.42 16.11 -4.65
CA VAL A 114 1.50 17.01 -5.82
C VAL A 114 0.18 17.07 -6.59
N ILE A 115 -0.43 15.92 -6.85
CA ILE A 115 -1.73 15.80 -7.55
C ILE A 115 -2.87 16.25 -6.63
N GLY A 116 -2.74 15.97 -5.33
CA GLY A 116 -3.78 16.12 -4.32
C GLY A 116 -4.61 14.84 -4.17
N GLU A 117 -4.85 14.43 -2.92
CA GLU A 117 -5.58 13.18 -2.60
C GLU A 117 -6.96 13.12 -3.27
N GLU A 118 -7.69 14.23 -3.26
CA GLU A 118 -9.04 14.32 -3.85
C GLU A 118 -9.03 14.04 -5.35
N ASN A 119 -8.04 14.58 -6.09
CA ASN A 119 -7.89 14.32 -7.52
C ASN A 119 -7.51 12.86 -7.78
N VAL A 120 -6.60 12.28 -6.97
CA VAL A 120 -6.26 10.85 -7.05
C VAL A 120 -7.52 9.99 -6.88
N PHE A 121 -8.32 10.25 -5.85
CA PHE A 121 -9.55 9.50 -5.58
C PHE A 121 -10.58 9.70 -6.69
N LYS A 122 -10.75 10.91 -7.19
CA LYS A 122 -11.63 11.21 -8.32
C LYS A 122 -11.25 10.40 -9.55
N ARG A 123 -9.96 10.32 -9.90
CA ARG A 123 -9.49 9.52 -11.05
C ARG A 123 -9.72 8.02 -10.87
N ILE A 124 -9.52 7.48 -9.67
CA ILE A 124 -9.82 6.09 -9.38
C ILE A 124 -11.33 5.83 -9.50
N HIS A 125 -12.17 6.72 -9.00
CA HIS A 125 -13.61 6.57 -9.04
C HIS A 125 -14.21 6.70 -10.46
N GLU A 126 -13.47 7.18 -11.48
CA GLU A 126 -13.91 7.14 -12.87
C GLU A 126 -14.18 5.71 -13.37
N THR A 127 -13.46 4.71 -12.82
CA THR A 127 -13.59 3.30 -13.21
C THR A 127 -13.96 2.37 -12.05
N ARG A 128 -13.75 2.81 -10.81
CA ARG A 128 -14.03 2.07 -9.57
C ARG A 128 -14.84 2.92 -8.57
N PRO A 129 -16.06 3.34 -8.93
CA PRO A 129 -16.86 4.25 -8.10
C PRO A 129 -17.27 3.65 -6.75
N GLU A 130 -17.29 2.32 -6.63
CA GLU A 130 -17.64 1.59 -5.41
C GLU A 130 -16.50 1.53 -4.38
N ALA A 131 -15.25 1.65 -4.84
CA ALA A 131 -14.07 1.39 -4.00
C ALA A 131 -13.78 2.56 -3.05
N LYS A 132 -13.48 2.27 -1.79
CA LYS A 132 -12.84 3.25 -0.92
C LYS A 132 -11.40 3.48 -1.37
N CYS A 133 -10.89 4.70 -1.19
CA CYS A 133 -9.55 5.05 -1.69
C CYS A 133 -8.61 5.44 -0.55
N THR A 134 -7.32 5.17 -0.74
CA THR A 134 -6.26 5.63 0.15
C THR A 134 -4.97 5.89 -0.60
N THR A 135 -4.10 6.67 0.04
CA THR A 135 -2.72 6.94 -0.41
C THR A 135 -1.76 6.81 0.76
N PRO A 136 -0.43 6.74 0.52
CA PRO A 136 0.54 6.66 1.60
C PRO A 136 0.48 7.87 2.55
N ILE A 137 0.22 9.07 2.04
CA ILE A 137 0.14 10.26 2.89
C ILE A 137 -1.19 10.31 3.66
N THR A 138 -2.29 9.85 3.08
CA THR A 138 -3.58 9.67 3.77
C THR A 138 -3.42 8.73 4.97
N GLY A 139 -2.90 7.53 4.70
CA GLY A 139 -2.62 6.53 5.74
C GLY A 139 -1.64 7.06 6.78
N GLY A 140 -0.56 7.74 6.34
CA GLY A 140 0.46 8.33 7.20
C GLY A 140 -0.09 9.32 8.22
N VAL A 141 -0.85 10.30 7.75
CA VAL A 141 -1.47 11.32 8.62
C VAL A 141 -2.48 10.68 9.57
N LEU A 142 -3.35 9.82 9.07
CA LEU A 142 -4.36 9.16 9.90
C LEU A 142 -3.74 8.20 10.92
N GLY A 143 -2.74 7.43 10.53
CA GLY A 143 -2.03 6.50 11.40
C GLY A 143 -1.27 7.21 12.52
N LEU A 144 -0.55 8.29 12.21
CA LEU A 144 0.13 9.11 13.23
C LEU A 144 -0.85 9.73 14.23
N LYS A 145 -1.97 10.24 13.75
CA LYS A 145 -3.04 10.76 14.63
C LYS A 145 -3.66 9.68 15.50
N ALA A 146 -3.91 8.50 14.95
CA ALA A 146 -4.42 7.34 15.70
C ALA A 146 -3.43 6.88 16.78
N LEU A 147 -2.13 7.01 16.53
CA LEU A 147 -1.06 6.75 17.49
C LEU A 147 -0.86 7.87 18.52
N GLY A 148 -1.60 8.99 18.40
CA GLY A 148 -1.53 10.15 19.30
C GLY A 148 -0.33 11.06 19.05
N ALA A 149 0.43 10.87 17.96
CA ALA A 149 1.54 11.73 17.61
C ALA A 149 1.06 13.12 17.18
N LYS A 150 1.80 14.15 17.58
CA LYS A 150 1.52 15.57 17.27
C LYS A 150 2.72 16.25 16.62
N ARG A 151 3.92 15.89 17.02
CA ARG A 151 5.19 16.50 16.61
C ARG A 151 6.12 15.41 16.10
N ILE A 152 6.25 15.29 14.79
CA ILE A 152 6.95 14.17 14.17
C ILE A 152 8.34 14.53 13.63
N ALA A 153 9.25 13.58 13.69
CA ALA A 153 10.42 13.57 12.83
C ALA A 153 10.04 13.01 11.46
N LEU A 154 10.37 13.72 10.41
CA LEU A 154 10.15 13.30 9.02
C LEU A 154 11.48 12.87 8.40
N LEU A 155 11.58 11.60 7.98
CA LEU A 155 12.70 11.08 7.19
C LEU A 155 12.23 10.81 5.77
N THR A 156 12.96 11.30 4.77
CA THR A 156 12.63 11.13 3.36
C THR A 156 13.86 10.79 2.52
N PRO A 157 13.74 10.36 1.28
CA PRO A 157 14.83 10.35 0.32
C PRO A 157 14.93 11.67 -0.48
N TYR A 158 13.96 12.56 -0.41
CA TYR A 158 13.73 13.64 -1.37
C TYR A 158 14.69 14.81 -1.22
N ILE A 159 14.86 15.58 -2.31
CA ILE A 159 15.54 16.87 -2.32
C ILE A 159 14.75 17.92 -1.52
N ASP A 160 15.42 18.99 -1.11
CA ASP A 160 14.84 20.00 -0.20
C ASP A 160 13.53 20.61 -0.71
N SER A 161 13.43 20.94 -2.00
CA SER A 161 12.21 21.53 -2.57
C SER A 161 10.98 20.62 -2.45
N VAL A 162 11.17 19.31 -2.48
CA VAL A 162 10.10 18.32 -2.25
C VAL A 162 9.81 18.21 -0.74
N ASN A 163 10.86 18.20 0.10
CA ASN A 163 10.72 18.12 1.55
C ASN A 163 9.91 19.30 2.12
N GLN A 164 10.13 20.51 1.64
CA GLN A 164 9.37 21.69 2.09
C GLN A 164 7.88 21.58 1.76
N ARG A 165 7.52 21.03 0.59
CA ARG A 165 6.13 20.76 0.24
C ARG A 165 5.50 19.70 1.16
N PHE A 166 6.25 18.64 1.47
CA PHE A 166 5.80 17.59 2.41
C PHE A 166 5.57 18.15 3.80
N LYS A 167 6.51 18.91 4.33
CA LYS A 167 6.38 19.59 5.61
C LYS A 167 5.10 20.42 5.65
N SER A 168 4.96 21.34 4.70
CA SER A 168 3.77 22.22 4.65
C SER A 168 2.47 21.44 4.53
N TYR A 169 2.45 20.34 3.75
CA TYR A 169 1.28 19.50 3.59
C TYR A 169 0.89 18.78 4.89
N ILE A 170 1.86 18.18 5.58
CA ILE A 170 1.64 17.48 6.86
C ILE A 170 1.20 18.48 7.94
N GLU A 171 1.78 19.67 7.98
CA GLU A 171 1.43 20.72 8.92
C GLU A 171 0.00 21.25 8.67
N ALA A 172 -0.39 21.40 7.41
CA ALA A 172 -1.77 21.75 7.06
C ALA A 172 -2.79 20.69 7.49
N LYS A 173 -2.36 19.44 7.65
CA LYS A 173 -3.19 18.35 8.19
C LYS A 173 -3.16 18.27 9.72
N GLY A 174 -2.46 19.21 10.41
CA GLY A 174 -2.47 19.35 11.87
C GLY A 174 -1.43 18.51 12.62
N LEU A 175 -0.33 18.15 11.99
CA LEU A 175 0.85 17.54 12.60
C LEU A 175 2.03 18.51 12.47
N GLU A 176 2.75 18.79 13.54
CA GLU A 176 3.98 19.59 13.47
C GLU A 176 5.17 18.76 12.97
N VAL A 177 6.06 19.36 12.18
CA VAL A 177 7.27 18.72 11.66
C VAL A 177 8.52 19.54 12.06
N PRO A 178 8.94 19.49 13.33
CA PRO A 178 10.09 20.24 13.82
C PRO A 178 11.44 19.65 13.41
N VAL A 179 11.47 18.39 12.96
CA VAL A 179 12.72 17.69 12.58
C VAL A 179 12.53 17.03 11.23
N ILE A 180 13.45 17.30 10.30
CA ILE A 180 13.50 16.67 8.97
C ILE A 180 14.90 16.12 8.73
N GLY A 181 14.99 14.91 8.22
CA GLY A 181 16.18 14.33 7.63
C GLY A 181 15.90 13.81 6.22
N SER A 182 16.92 13.83 5.37
CA SER A 182 16.79 13.35 4.00
C SER A 182 18.04 12.65 3.52
N PHE A 183 17.85 11.58 2.72
CA PHE A 183 18.96 10.98 1.96
C PHE A 183 19.33 11.77 0.72
N ASN A 184 18.52 12.76 0.32
CA ASN A 184 18.74 13.68 -0.80
C ASN A 184 19.04 12.96 -2.13
N HIS A 185 18.19 12.03 -2.49
CA HIS A 185 18.28 11.22 -3.72
C HIS A 185 17.09 11.45 -4.64
N GLU A 186 17.34 11.61 -5.95
CA GLU A 186 16.31 11.86 -6.96
C GLU A 186 15.94 10.60 -7.77
N ASN A 187 16.80 9.56 -7.76
CA ASN A 187 16.57 8.34 -8.54
C ASN A 187 15.84 7.27 -7.71
N ASP A 188 14.60 6.98 -8.09
CA ASP A 188 13.72 6.05 -7.37
C ASP A 188 14.30 4.62 -7.27
N ASN A 189 14.97 4.13 -8.34
CA ASN A 189 15.62 2.82 -8.33
C ASN A 189 16.82 2.74 -7.35
N GLU A 190 17.48 3.86 -7.08
CA GLU A 190 18.56 3.93 -6.10
C GLU A 190 17.99 4.04 -4.68
N VAL A 191 16.94 4.83 -4.49
CA VAL A 191 16.20 4.95 -3.22
C VAL A 191 15.74 3.57 -2.74
N ALA A 192 15.22 2.72 -3.62
CA ALA A 192 14.78 1.37 -3.27
C ALA A 192 15.92 0.46 -2.76
N ARG A 193 17.18 0.83 -3.01
CA ARG A 193 18.37 0.09 -2.56
C ARG A 193 19.05 0.67 -1.32
N ILE A 194 18.55 1.77 -0.77
CA ILE A 194 19.01 2.27 0.53
C ILE A 194 18.80 1.15 1.55
N SER A 195 19.86 0.81 2.28
CA SER A 195 19.80 -0.32 3.21
C SER A 195 18.84 -0.07 4.37
N THR A 196 18.18 -1.12 4.84
CA THR A 196 17.33 -1.04 6.04
C THR A 196 18.12 -0.56 7.26
N ARG A 197 19.42 -0.87 7.33
CA ARG A 197 20.31 -0.36 8.39
C ARG A 197 20.46 1.16 8.31
N SER A 198 20.72 1.73 7.13
CA SER A 198 20.82 3.18 6.96
C SER A 198 19.51 3.90 7.30
N ILE A 199 18.37 3.31 6.89
CA ILE A 199 17.05 3.84 7.22
C ILE A 199 16.80 3.79 8.73
N TYR A 200 17.15 2.66 9.38
CA TYR A 200 17.01 2.47 10.82
C TYR A 200 17.81 3.51 11.60
N ASP A 201 19.12 3.65 11.29
CA ASP A 201 20.01 4.55 11.99
C ASP A 201 19.56 6.01 11.83
N ALA A 202 19.17 6.42 10.63
CA ALA A 202 18.65 7.79 10.37
C ALA A 202 17.32 8.05 11.09
N ALA A 203 16.37 7.10 11.05
CA ALA A 203 15.10 7.23 11.76
C ALA A 203 15.29 7.30 13.29
N LEU A 204 16.23 6.52 13.80
CA LEU A 204 16.59 6.51 15.22
C LEU A 204 17.23 7.83 15.65
N GLU A 205 18.18 8.37 14.87
CA GLU A 205 18.83 9.66 15.11
C GLU A 205 17.77 10.78 15.21
N LEU A 206 16.93 10.90 14.19
CA LEU A 206 15.88 11.93 14.14
C LEU A 206 14.83 11.75 15.24
N GLY A 207 14.41 10.51 15.49
CA GLY A 207 13.40 10.18 16.49
C GLY A 207 13.83 10.40 17.93
N ARG A 208 15.14 10.40 18.22
CA ARG A 208 15.70 10.73 19.55
C ARG A 208 15.58 12.20 19.89
N HIS A 209 15.33 13.07 18.91
CA HIS A 209 15.22 14.49 19.20
C HIS A 209 14.07 14.76 20.21
N PRO A 210 14.32 15.57 21.28
CA PRO A 210 13.34 15.77 22.36
C PRO A 210 12.07 16.52 21.90
N SER A 211 12.13 17.23 20.77
CA SER A 211 10.99 17.98 20.26
C SER A 211 9.96 17.12 19.52
N VAL A 212 10.21 15.82 19.30
CA VAL A 212 9.31 14.95 18.55
C VAL A 212 8.73 13.85 19.42
N ASP A 213 7.50 13.44 19.12
CA ASP A 213 6.76 12.38 19.81
C ASP A 213 6.42 11.20 18.88
N GLY A 214 6.84 11.26 17.61
CA GLY A 214 6.68 10.18 16.63
C GLY A 214 7.63 10.34 15.44
N VAL A 215 7.75 9.28 14.63
CA VAL A 215 8.58 9.27 13.42
C VAL A 215 7.74 8.83 12.22
N PHE A 216 7.85 9.56 11.12
CA PHE A 216 7.31 9.20 9.82
C PHE A 216 8.41 9.07 8.78
N VAL A 217 8.56 7.88 8.21
CA VAL A 217 9.48 7.62 7.11
C VAL A 217 8.69 7.65 5.79
N SER A 218 8.92 8.66 4.98
CA SER A 218 8.12 8.95 3.79
C SER A 218 8.86 8.54 2.52
N CYS A 219 8.32 7.63 1.81
CA CYS A 219 8.54 7.14 0.44
C CYS A 219 8.16 5.66 0.36
N THR A 220 7.47 5.26 -0.69
CA THR A 220 7.06 3.86 -0.88
C THR A 220 8.22 2.94 -1.24
N SER A 221 9.31 3.50 -1.78
CA SER A 221 10.52 2.75 -2.13
C SER A 221 11.42 2.42 -0.93
N LEU A 222 11.24 3.07 0.24
CA LEU A 222 12.00 2.78 1.45
C LEU A 222 11.41 1.56 2.21
N ARG A 223 12.27 0.61 2.59
CA ARG A 223 11.90 -0.62 3.32
C ARG A 223 11.85 -0.35 4.82
N VAL A 224 10.65 -0.19 5.36
CA VAL A 224 10.45 0.25 6.76
C VAL A 224 9.52 -0.67 7.54
N ALA A 225 8.53 -1.30 6.92
CA ALA A 225 7.50 -2.03 7.63
C ALA A 225 8.10 -3.08 8.60
N GLU A 226 9.10 -3.83 8.15
CA GLU A 226 9.75 -4.88 8.96
C GLU A 226 10.59 -4.35 10.14
N ILE A 227 11.03 -3.08 10.08
CA ILE A 227 11.86 -2.47 11.14
C ILE A 227 11.07 -1.52 12.05
N ALA A 228 9.82 -1.21 11.73
CA ALA A 228 9.00 -0.24 12.47
C ALA A 228 8.85 -0.61 13.94
N GLU A 229 8.50 -1.86 14.26
CA GLU A 229 8.35 -2.32 15.65
C GLU A 229 9.66 -2.26 16.43
N SER A 230 10.80 -2.54 15.80
CA SER A 230 12.12 -2.46 16.44
C SER A 230 12.49 -1.00 16.74
N LEU A 231 12.23 -0.08 15.83
CA LEU A 231 12.41 1.35 16.04
C LEU A 231 11.51 1.88 17.16
N GLU A 232 10.24 1.49 17.21
CA GLU A 232 9.31 1.86 18.27
C GLU A 232 9.80 1.40 19.65
N ARG A 233 10.33 0.18 19.74
CA ARG A 233 10.87 -0.39 20.98
C ARG A 233 12.08 0.39 21.48
N GLU A 234 12.99 0.77 20.58
CA GLU A 234 14.20 1.50 20.95
C GLU A 234 13.93 2.97 21.25
N LEU A 235 13.03 3.62 20.50
CA LEU A 235 12.67 5.03 20.69
C LEU A 235 11.69 5.26 21.84
N GLY A 236 10.87 4.27 22.18
CA GLY A 236 9.70 4.46 23.05
C GLY A 236 8.57 5.29 22.41
N LYS A 237 8.72 5.69 21.16
CA LYS A 237 7.80 6.54 20.39
C LYS A 237 7.19 5.77 19.22
N PRO A 238 5.98 6.13 18.74
CA PRO A 238 5.40 5.54 17.55
C PRO A 238 6.24 5.82 16.30
N VAL A 239 6.36 4.81 15.45
CA VAL A 239 7.05 4.88 14.17
C VAL A 239 6.14 4.31 13.08
N THR A 240 5.99 5.03 11.99
CA THR A 240 5.31 4.49 10.81
C THR A 240 5.98 4.97 9.52
N SER A 241 5.59 4.37 8.41
CA SER A 241 6.05 4.77 7.08
C SER A 241 4.91 4.89 6.09
N SER A 242 5.23 5.36 4.90
CA SER A 242 4.30 5.42 3.78
C SER A 242 3.56 4.11 3.55
N ASN A 243 4.30 3.01 3.36
CA ASN A 243 3.71 1.70 3.09
C ASN A 243 3.00 1.11 4.29
N HIS A 244 3.65 1.16 5.45
CA HIS A 244 3.15 0.64 6.71
C HIS A 244 1.80 1.28 7.10
N ALA A 245 1.72 2.61 7.08
CA ALA A 245 0.49 3.33 7.40
C ALA A 245 -0.59 3.17 6.31
N MET A 246 -0.21 3.14 5.04
CA MET A 246 -1.17 2.89 3.96
C MET A 246 -1.74 1.48 4.05
N ALA A 247 -0.92 0.46 4.35
CA ALA A 247 -1.39 -0.91 4.55
C ALA A 247 -2.39 -1.00 5.71
N TRP A 248 -2.07 -0.40 6.85
CA TRP A 248 -2.99 -0.31 7.99
C TRP A 248 -4.32 0.36 7.60
N HIS A 249 -4.27 1.53 6.96
CA HIS A 249 -5.46 2.26 6.58
C HIS A 249 -6.30 1.49 5.54
N THR A 250 -5.64 0.82 4.60
CA THR A 250 -6.30 -0.06 3.63
C THR A 250 -7.12 -1.15 4.32
N LEU A 251 -6.55 -1.82 5.32
CA LEU A 251 -7.26 -2.85 6.10
C LEU A 251 -8.46 -2.26 6.85
N ARG A 252 -8.29 -1.10 7.50
CA ARG A 252 -9.38 -0.42 8.23
C ARG A 252 -10.52 -0.02 7.29
N LEU A 253 -10.21 0.48 6.08
CA LEU A 253 -11.21 0.79 5.04
C LEU A 253 -11.94 -0.47 4.56
N ALA A 254 -11.24 -1.61 4.45
CA ALA A 254 -11.81 -2.90 4.09
C ALA A 254 -12.61 -3.58 5.22
N GLY A 255 -12.70 -2.95 6.40
CA GLY A 255 -13.42 -3.50 7.56
C GLY A 255 -12.63 -4.54 8.36
N ILE A 256 -11.35 -4.70 8.10
CA ILE A 256 -10.43 -5.58 8.83
C ILE A 256 -9.89 -4.80 10.03
N THR A 257 -10.39 -5.08 11.22
CA THR A 257 -10.08 -4.30 12.44
C THR A 257 -9.32 -5.10 13.50
N GLU A 258 -9.16 -6.39 13.31
CA GLU A 258 -8.41 -7.23 14.24
C GLU A 258 -6.94 -6.78 14.36
N PRO A 259 -6.34 -6.85 15.57
CA PRO A 259 -4.93 -6.59 15.77
C PRO A 259 -4.05 -7.57 14.99
N ILE A 260 -2.94 -7.07 14.46
CA ILE A 260 -1.95 -7.87 13.73
C ILE A 260 -0.60 -7.68 14.41
N ASP A 261 -0.07 -8.76 14.98
CA ASP A 261 1.22 -8.74 15.67
C ASP A 261 2.40 -8.70 14.69
N GLY A 262 3.54 -8.17 15.18
CA GLY A 262 4.80 -8.12 14.43
C GLY A 262 4.97 -6.87 13.56
N TRP A 263 3.95 -5.99 13.50
CA TRP A 263 3.97 -4.76 12.69
C TRP A 263 3.92 -3.48 13.53
N GLY A 264 4.22 -3.55 14.84
CA GLY A 264 4.25 -2.38 15.72
C GLY A 264 2.89 -1.92 16.22
N ARG A 265 2.87 -0.74 16.87
CA ARG A 265 1.71 -0.22 17.60
C ARG A 265 0.53 0.06 16.69
N LEU A 266 0.78 0.57 15.47
CA LEU A 266 -0.28 0.97 14.54
C LEU A 266 -1.21 -0.18 14.17
N PHE A 267 -0.68 -1.39 14.03
CA PHE A 267 -1.48 -2.57 13.67
C PHE A 267 -2.20 -3.22 14.84
N ARG A 268 -2.02 -2.71 16.06
CA ARG A 268 -2.72 -3.17 17.27
C ARG A 268 -3.92 -2.30 17.67
N ILE A 269 -4.16 -1.19 16.93
CA ILE A 269 -5.26 -0.22 17.19
C ILE A 269 -6.24 -0.17 16.04
#